data_7eccac4e6f34a21c6c7e2c4e16cc4892
#
_entry.id   7eccac4e6f34a21c6c7e2c4e16cc4892
#
_cell.length_a   1.000
_cell.length_b   1.000
_cell.length_c   1.000
_cell.angle_alpha   90.00
_cell.angle_beta   90.00
_cell.angle_gamma   90.00
#
_symmetry.space_group_name_H-M   'P 1'
#
loop_
_entity.id
_entity.type
_entity.pdbx_description
1 polymer ?
#
loop_
_entity_poly.entity_id
_entity_poly.type
_entity_poly.pdbx_seq_one_letter_code
_entity_poly.pdbx_strand_id
1 'polypeptide(L)'
;MHYASTRRAFLAQSALSVFAAGVPMFGQAAQPAAAQPANLGQSPAPAPPPPKRTPMPRMAPPYDKATINMIGPRPGYTPQIGTMVTMLTWMQTAVLGPTRDLTQEQLDYLFDKNANTIGALMLHLAATEVLYQRMTFGNENFEKFPPDYEAKWGPAMNLGAAGRASIKGHDVAYYQDALREAREKTLAEFAKRDDAWFTTALKEPGWGGGPINNYCLWFHVCEHISHHSGQIDFLIKRLPGAKSDDSAG
;
A
#
# COMPACT_ATOMS: atom_id res chain seq x y z
N MET A 1 19.40 24.79 9.85
CA MET A 1 18.89 24.79 8.48
C MET A 1 18.96 23.39 7.81
N HIS A 2 18.63 22.30 8.54
CA HIS A 2 18.64 20.94 7.95
C HIS A 2 17.25 20.24 7.93
N TYR A 3 16.19 21.00 8.16
CA TYR A 3 14.82 20.51 8.34
C TYR A 3 14.14 20.03 7.03
N ALA A 4 14.60 20.54 5.88
CA ALA A 4 13.93 20.31 4.60
C ALA A 4 14.32 19.00 3.89
N SER A 5 15.38 18.32 4.34
CA SER A 5 15.97 17.18 3.63
C SER A 5 15.20 15.87 3.80
N THR A 6 14.69 15.59 5.01
CA THR A 6 14.16 14.27 5.34
C THR A 6 12.71 14.04 4.87
N ARG A 7 11.86 15.09 4.92
CA ARG A 7 10.51 15.03 4.32
C ARG A 7 10.58 14.93 2.79
N ARG A 8 11.53 15.65 2.18
CA ARG A 8 11.75 15.57 0.72
C ARG A 8 12.22 14.18 0.29
N ALA A 9 13.07 13.52 1.09
CA ALA A 9 13.55 12.19 0.77
C ALA A 9 12.46 11.13 0.87
N PHE A 10 11.59 11.18 1.89
CA PHE A 10 10.51 10.22 2.07
C PHE A 10 9.43 10.35 0.98
N LEU A 11 8.99 11.56 0.70
CA LEU A 11 7.96 11.81 -0.32
C LEU A 11 8.50 11.69 -1.75
N ALA A 12 9.79 12.01 -1.97
CA ALA A 12 10.47 11.79 -3.24
C ALA A 12 10.71 10.30 -3.51
N GLN A 13 10.97 9.46 -2.49
CA GLN A 13 11.09 8.03 -2.68
C GLN A 13 9.77 7.38 -3.12
N SER A 14 8.63 7.86 -2.64
CA SER A 14 7.32 7.39 -3.10
C SER A 14 7.03 7.77 -4.56
N ALA A 15 7.55 8.91 -5.03
CA ALA A 15 7.36 9.39 -6.41
C ALA A 15 8.47 8.95 -7.38
N LEU A 16 9.70 8.69 -6.90
CA LEU A 16 10.86 8.38 -7.73
C LEU A 16 11.07 6.89 -8.03
N SER A 17 10.26 5.99 -7.47
CA SER A 17 10.36 4.56 -7.80
C SER A 17 9.98 4.22 -9.26
N VAL A 18 9.58 5.20 -10.06
CA VAL A 18 9.10 5.02 -11.44
C VAL A 18 10.17 5.31 -12.51
N PHE A 19 11.28 6.00 -12.20
CA PHE A 19 12.22 6.49 -13.23
C PHE A 19 13.68 6.02 -13.15
N ALA A 20 13.96 4.87 -12.56
CA ALA A 20 15.32 4.30 -12.57
C ALA A 20 15.39 2.93 -13.28
N ALA A 21 14.77 2.83 -14.47
CA ALA A 21 15.11 1.79 -15.43
C ALA A 21 15.92 2.44 -16.56
N GLY A 22 17.13 2.87 -16.24
CA GLY A 22 18.16 3.20 -17.23
C GLY A 22 18.63 1.92 -17.89
N VAL A 23 18.43 1.81 -19.19
CA VAL A 23 18.98 0.76 -20.06
C VAL A 23 20.50 0.93 -20.14
N PRO A 24 21.35 -0.02 -19.74
CA PRO A 24 22.74 0.00 -20.12
C PRO A 24 22.90 -0.66 -21.48
N MET A 25 23.49 0.08 -22.42
CA MET A 25 24.05 -0.46 -23.66
C MET A 25 25.21 -1.43 -23.39
N PHE A 26 25.21 -2.50 -24.14
CA PHE A 26 26.25 -3.46 -24.51
C PHE A 26 27.65 -3.35 -23.87
N GLY A 27 28.11 -4.48 -23.34
CA GLY A 27 29.53 -4.71 -23.11
C GLY A 27 29.88 -6.00 -22.39
N GLN A 28 30.31 -6.98 -23.19
CA GLN A 28 31.19 -8.13 -22.89
C GLN A 28 30.69 -9.28 -22.00
N ALA A 29 30.69 -10.44 -22.62
CA ALA A 29 30.49 -11.77 -22.05
C ALA A 29 31.63 -12.18 -21.11
N ALA A 30 31.28 -12.63 -19.89
CA ALA A 30 32.14 -13.41 -19.03
C ALA A 30 31.64 -14.85 -18.97
N GLN A 31 32.58 -15.79 -19.11
CA GLN A 31 32.34 -17.23 -19.16
C GLN A 31 31.72 -17.77 -17.84
N PRO A 32 30.93 -18.85 -17.91
CA PRO A 32 30.32 -19.44 -16.72
C PRO A 32 31.34 -20.30 -15.95
N ALA A 33 31.45 -20.06 -14.65
CA ALA A 33 32.12 -20.94 -13.71
C ALA A 33 31.27 -22.19 -13.45
N ALA A 34 31.89 -23.34 -13.41
CA ALA A 34 31.28 -24.65 -13.23
C ALA A 34 30.52 -24.74 -11.89
N ALA A 35 29.26 -25.17 -11.97
CA ALA A 35 28.42 -25.43 -10.81
C ALA A 35 28.83 -26.73 -10.10
N GLN A 36 29.04 -26.65 -8.79
CA GLN A 36 29.14 -27.83 -7.94
C GLN A 36 27.72 -28.40 -7.67
N PRO A 37 27.58 -29.74 -7.53
CA PRO A 37 26.26 -30.33 -7.32
C PRO A 37 25.75 -30.03 -5.91
N ALA A 38 24.51 -29.51 -5.84
CA ALA A 38 23.80 -29.25 -4.60
C ALA A 38 23.45 -30.58 -3.91
N ASN A 39 23.78 -30.67 -2.64
CA ASN A 39 23.41 -31.75 -1.74
C ASN A 39 21.89 -31.72 -1.51
N LEU A 40 21.15 -32.70 -2.04
CA LEU A 40 19.71 -32.89 -1.84
C LEU A 40 19.45 -33.41 -0.42
N GLY A 41 19.51 -32.53 0.56
CA GLY A 41 19.05 -32.76 1.91
C GLY A 41 17.51 -32.80 1.99
N GLN A 42 17.00 -33.75 2.74
CA GLN A 42 15.59 -34.11 2.95
C GLN A 42 14.68 -32.89 3.14
N SER A 43 13.58 -32.87 2.41
CA SER A 43 12.50 -31.89 2.61
C SER A 43 11.97 -31.94 4.04
N PRO A 44 11.80 -30.80 4.74
CA PRO A 44 11.15 -30.80 6.04
C PRO A 44 9.70 -31.24 5.91
N ALA A 45 9.22 -31.97 6.90
CA ALA A 45 7.82 -32.44 6.97
C ALA A 45 6.84 -31.26 6.84
N PRO A 46 5.70 -31.43 6.16
CA PRO A 46 4.71 -30.36 6.00
C PRO A 46 4.24 -29.89 7.36
N ALA A 47 4.19 -28.56 7.55
CA ALA A 47 3.67 -27.93 8.75
C ALA A 47 2.19 -28.33 8.95
N PRO A 48 1.71 -28.48 10.18
CA PRO A 48 0.30 -28.80 10.45
C PRO A 48 -0.58 -27.70 9.87
N PRO A 49 -1.78 -28.06 9.32
CA PRO A 49 -2.68 -27.07 8.75
C PRO A 49 -3.09 -26.03 9.82
N PRO A 50 -3.18 -24.75 9.46
CA PRO A 50 -3.59 -23.71 10.39
C PRO A 50 -5.00 -24.03 10.93
N PRO A 51 -5.31 -23.66 12.18
CA PRO A 51 -6.62 -23.89 12.77
C PRO A 51 -7.70 -23.24 11.89
N LYS A 52 -8.76 -24.01 11.56
CA LYS A 52 -9.92 -23.49 10.82
C LYS A 52 -10.48 -22.29 11.58
N ARG A 53 -10.21 -21.08 11.08
CA ARG A 53 -10.86 -19.88 11.59
C ARG A 53 -12.34 -19.94 11.22
N THR A 54 -13.19 -19.69 12.19
CA THR A 54 -14.61 -19.40 11.94
C THR A 54 -14.64 -18.20 10.99
N PRO A 55 -15.30 -18.28 9.82
CA PRO A 55 -15.42 -17.12 8.95
C PRO A 55 -16.04 -15.99 9.76
N MET A 56 -15.30 -14.89 9.95
CA MET A 56 -15.91 -13.67 10.44
C MET A 56 -17.05 -13.28 9.49
N PRO A 57 -18.19 -12.80 10.01
CA PRO A 57 -19.27 -12.34 9.13
C PRO A 57 -18.65 -11.41 8.11
N ARG A 58 -18.87 -11.67 6.82
CA ARG A 58 -18.47 -10.75 5.76
C ARG A 58 -19.03 -9.39 6.16
N MET A 59 -18.17 -8.49 6.61
CA MET A 59 -18.60 -7.11 6.79
C MET A 59 -19.18 -6.65 5.45
N ALA A 60 -20.37 -6.08 5.52
CA ALA A 60 -20.95 -5.43 4.37
C ALA A 60 -19.86 -4.51 3.78
N PRO A 61 -19.67 -4.49 2.45
CA PRO A 61 -18.71 -3.60 1.83
C PRO A 61 -18.96 -2.19 2.40
N PRO A 62 -17.93 -1.40 2.70
CA PRO A 62 -18.10 -0.04 3.20
C PRO A 62 -18.74 0.88 2.14
N TYR A 63 -19.27 0.32 1.07
CA TYR A 63 -19.86 1.01 -0.07
C TYR A 63 -21.06 0.23 -0.59
N ASP A 64 -22.06 0.98 -1.03
CA ASP A 64 -23.16 0.45 -1.82
C ASP A 64 -22.71 0.23 -3.26
N LYS A 65 -22.85 -1.00 -3.75
CA LYS A 65 -22.49 -1.36 -5.13
C LYS A 65 -23.22 -0.51 -6.18
N ALA A 66 -24.42 -0.03 -5.88
CA ALA A 66 -25.19 0.81 -6.79
C ALA A 66 -24.58 2.21 -6.96
N THR A 67 -23.82 2.69 -5.98
CA THR A 67 -23.28 4.05 -5.96
C THR A 67 -21.75 4.13 -5.97
N ILE A 68 -21.03 3.01 -5.98
CA ILE A 68 -19.57 2.99 -5.89
C ILE A 68 -18.88 3.80 -6.99
N ASN A 69 -19.46 3.85 -8.19
CA ASN A 69 -18.95 4.60 -9.33
C ASN A 69 -19.42 6.06 -9.37
N MET A 70 -20.20 6.50 -8.38
CA MET A 70 -20.67 7.88 -8.28
C MET A 70 -19.69 8.68 -7.42
N ILE A 71 -18.68 9.29 -8.05
CA ILE A 71 -17.73 10.15 -7.38
C ILE A 71 -18.36 11.53 -7.18
N GLY A 72 -18.46 11.97 -5.92
CA GLY A 72 -19.07 13.25 -5.57
C GLY A 72 -19.35 13.40 -4.08
N PRO A 73 -20.02 14.47 -3.68
CA PRO A 73 -20.40 14.71 -2.30
C PRO A 73 -21.19 13.53 -1.71
N ARG A 74 -20.99 13.27 -0.41
CA ARG A 74 -21.61 12.14 0.30
C ARG A 74 -22.25 12.63 1.60
N PRO A 75 -23.46 12.12 1.96
CA PRO A 75 -24.08 12.42 3.25
C PRO A 75 -23.15 12.13 4.44
N GLY A 76 -23.19 12.98 5.45
CA GLY A 76 -22.34 12.87 6.65
C GLY A 76 -20.99 13.56 6.55
N TYR A 77 -20.68 14.16 5.40
CA TYR A 77 -19.46 14.92 5.15
C TYR A 77 -19.76 16.25 4.45
N THR A 78 -18.85 17.23 4.58
CA THR A 78 -18.89 18.42 3.73
C THR A 78 -18.58 18.06 2.27
N PRO A 79 -18.99 18.87 1.27
CA PRO A 79 -18.94 18.46 -0.14
C PRO A 79 -17.60 17.97 -0.65
N GLN A 80 -16.49 18.64 -0.34
CA GLN A 80 -15.17 18.25 -0.85
C GLN A 80 -14.61 17.04 -0.11
N ILE A 81 -14.79 16.98 1.21
CA ILE A 81 -14.44 15.81 2.01
C ILE A 81 -15.28 14.60 1.55
N GLY A 82 -16.58 14.78 1.33
CA GLY A 82 -17.45 13.70 0.82
C GLY A 82 -17.00 13.16 -0.54
N THR A 83 -16.53 14.03 -1.43
CA THR A 83 -15.95 13.64 -2.71
C THR A 83 -14.65 12.83 -2.50
N MET A 84 -13.76 13.27 -1.61
CA MET A 84 -12.55 12.51 -1.27
C MET A 84 -12.89 11.14 -0.67
N VAL A 85 -13.88 11.07 0.20
CA VAL A 85 -14.37 9.79 0.77
C VAL A 85 -14.80 8.82 -0.32
N THR A 86 -15.54 9.28 -1.33
CA THR A 86 -15.96 8.41 -2.44
C THR A 86 -14.76 7.97 -3.28
N MET A 87 -13.80 8.84 -3.56
CA MET A 87 -12.56 8.51 -4.28
C MET A 87 -11.74 7.46 -3.51
N LEU A 88 -11.48 7.68 -2.22
CA LEU A 88 -10.75 6.74 -1.36
C LEU A 88 -11.46 5.38 -1.27
N THR A 89 -12.79 5.38 -1.19
CA THR A 89 -13.59 4.15 -1.14
C THR A 89 -13.46 3.38 -2.45
N TRP A 90 -13.57 4.07 -3.58
CA TRP A 90 -13.40 3.47 -4.90
C TRP A 90 -11.99 2.87 -5.06
N MET A 91 -10.97 3.62 -4.71
CA MET A 91 -9.56 3.16 -4.78
C MET A 91 -9.29 1.93 -3.92
N GLN A 92 -9.92 1.82 -2.74
CA GLN A 92 -9.78 0.64 -1.89
C GLN A 92 -10.33 -0.62 -2.57
N THR A 93 -11.38 -0.50 -3.38
CA THR A 93 -11.93 -1.66 -4.11
C THR A 93 -10.96 -2.20 -5.17
N ALA A 94 -10.13 -1.34 -5.74
CA ALA A 94 -9.10 -1.73 -6.70
C ALA A 94 -8.00 -2.63 -6.08
N VAL A 95 -7.84 -2.59 -4.76
CA VAL A 95 -6.93 -3.48 -4.03
C VAL A 95 -7.68 -4.70 -3.48
N LEU A 96 -8.80 -4.49 -2.78
CA LEU A 96 -9.54 -5.56 -2.10
C LEU A 96 -10.18 -6.56 -3.07
N GLY A 97 -10.61 -6.12 -4.24
CA GLY A 97 -11.23 -6.97 -5.25
C GLY A 97 -10.28 -8.04 -5.79
N PRO A 98 -9.16 -7.65 -6.42
CA PRO A 98 -8.21 -8.59 -7.00
C PRO A 98 -7.52 -9.51 -5.97
N THR A 99 -7.37 -9.05 -4.71
CA THR A 99 -6.64 -9.80 -3.68
C THR A 99 -7.51 -10.71 -2.83
N ARG A 100 -8.85 -10.65 -2.96
CA ARG A 100 -9.80 -11.26 -2.01
C ARG A 100 -9.64 -12.78 -1.79
N ASP A 101 -9.23 -13.50 -2.83
CA ASP A 101 -9.16 -14.96 -2.84
C ASP A 101 -7.71 -15.48 -2.91
N LEU A 102 -6.72 -14.60 -2.71
CA LEU A 102 -5.31 -15.00 -2.73
C LEU A 102 -4.95 -15.86 -1.52
N THR A 103 -4.19 -16.92 -1.77
CA THR A 103 -3.63 -17.76 -0.69
C THR A 103 -2.45 -17.07 -0.03
N GLN A 104 -2.05 -17.54 1.16
CA GLN A 104 -0.87 -17.06 1.84
C GLN A 104 0.39 -17.18 0.95
N GLU A 105 0.56 -18.30 0.25
CA GLU A 105 1.70 -18.53 -0.65
C GLU A 105 1.72 -17.50 -1.79
N GLN A 106 0.56 -17.13 -2.32
CA GLN A 106 0.45 -16.10 -3.36
C GLN A 106 0.74 -14.71 -2.82
N LEU A 107 0.29 -14.41 -1.59
CA LEU A 107 0.57 -13.14 -0.92
C LEU A 107 2.05 -12.98 -0.56
N ASP A 108 2.74 -14.08 -0.28
CA ASP A 108 4.17 -14.12 0.08
C ASP A 108 5.08 -14.36 -1.13
N TYR A 109 4.49 -14.59 -2.32
CA TYR A 109 5.27 -14.87 -3.52
C TYR A 109 6.19 -13.70 -3.88
N LEU A 110 7.47 -14.00 -4.06
CA LEU A 110 8.49 -13.05 -4.44
C LEU A 110 8.82 -13.24 -5.93
N PHE A 111 8.39 -12.31 -6.77
CA PHE A 111 8.58 -12.36 -8.21
C PHE A 111 10.06 -12.40 -8.60
N ASP A 112 10.86 -11.56 -7.95
CA ASP A 112 12.33 -11.58 -8.03
C ASP A 112 12.93 -11.06 -6.71
N LYS A 113 14.26 -11.12 -6.58
CA LYS A 113 14.98 -10.72 -5.36
C LYS A 113 14.80 -9.26 -4.94
N ASN A 114 14.35 -8.39 -5.83
CA ASN A 114 14.15 -6.96 -5.61
C ASN A 114 12.67 -6.59 -5.45
N ALA A 115 11.75 -7.49 -5.83
CA ALA A 115 10.32 -7.24 -5.74
C ALA A 115 9.86 -7.11 -4.29
N ASN A 116 8.71 -6.46 -4.10
CA ASN A 116 7.91 -6.58 -2.88
C ASN A 116 6.83 -7.63 -3.09
N THR A 117 6.42 -8.29 -2.03
CA THR A 117 5.30 -9.24 -2.07
C THR A 117 3.96 -8.51 -2.10
N ILE A 118 2.90 -9.17 -2.55
CA ILE A 118 1.54 -8.58 -2.55
C ILE A 118 1.13 -8.22 -1.12
N GLY A 119 1.36 -9.12 -0.15
CA GLY A 119 1.06 -8.85 1.27
C GLY A 119 1.81 -7.63 1.81
N ALA A 120 3.09 -7.46 1.44
CA ALA A 120 3.87 -6.30 1.84
C ALA A 120 3.32 -5.00 1.25
N LEU A 121 2.89 -5.00 -0.01
CA LEU A 121 2.26 -3.83 -0.65
C LEU A 121 0.91 -3.48 -0.01
N MET A 122 0.08 -4.48 0.31
CA MET A 122 -1.19 -4.24 1.01
C MET A 122 -0.95 -3.61 2.40
N LEU A 123 0.02 -4.12 3.16
CA LEU A 123 0.32 -3.56 4.48
C LEU A 123 0.95 -2.16 4.38
N HIS A 124 1.74 -1.89 3.35
CA HIS A 124 2.30 -0.58 3.05
C HIS A 124 1.20 0.46 2.79
N LEU A 125 0.15 0.11 2.06
CA LEU A 125 -0.99 0.99 1.85
C LEU A 125 -1.70 1.35 3.17
N ALA A 126 -1.91 0.37 4.06
CA ALA A 126 -2.47 0.64 5.38
C ALA A 126 -1.55 1.53 6.23
N ALA A 127 -0.25 1.25 6.25
CA ALA A 127 0.75 2.03 6.96
C ALA A 127 0.80 3.48 6.46
N THR A 128 0.78 3.68 5.14
CA THR A 128 0.74 5.01 4.53
C THR A 128 -0.51 5.78 4.97
N GLU A 129 -1.69 5.18 4.92
CA GLU A 129 -2.92 5.85 5.36
C GLU A 129 -2.85 6.24 6.83
N VAL A 130 -2.33 5.37 7.71
CA VAL A 130 -2.11 5.70 9.13
C VAL A 130 -1.10 6.84 9.31
N LEU A 131 -0.05 6.90 8.50
CA LEU A 131 0.89 8.03 8.52
C LEU A 131 0.18 9.35 8.22
N TYR A 132 -0.62 9.38 7.16
CA TYR A 132 -1.38 10.59 6.79
C TYR A 132 -2.43 10.99 7.82
N GLN A 133 -3.05 10.03 8.52
CA GLN A 133 -3.91 10.32 9.67
C GLN A 133 -3.15 11.06 10.77
N ARG A 134 -1.98 10.58 11.14
CA ARG A 134 -1.16 11.22 12.19
C ARG A 134 -0.70 12.61 11.77
N MET A 135 -0.27 12.77 10.54
CA MET A 135 0.17 14.06 9.99
C MET A 135 -0.96 15.08 9.90
N THR A 136 -2.14 14.68 9.41
CA THR A 136 -3.21 15.63 9.11
C THR A 136 -4.22 15.80 10.24
N PHE A 137 -4.59 14.72 10.90
CA PHE A 137 -5.55 14.76 12.02
C PHE A 137 -4.86 15.02 13.36
N GLY A 138 -3.67 14.45 13.56
CA GLY A 138 -2.88 14.60 14.78
C GLY A 138 -1.96 15.81 14.77
N ASN A 139 -1.78 16.48 13.62
CA ASN A 139 -0.78 17.53 13.42
C ASN A 139 0.63 17.12 13.83
N GLU A 140 0.94 15.82 13.74
CA GLU A 140 2.24 15.30 14.07
C GLU A 140 3.24 15.64 12.96
N ASN A 141 4.39 16.15 13.36
CA ASN A 141 5.47 16.43 12.45
C ASN A 141 6.56 15.39 12.61
N PHE A 142 6.80 14.58 11.56
CA PHE A 142 7.79 13.53 11.60
C PHE A 142 9.07 13.94 10.90
N GLU A 143 10.12 14.24 11.65
CA GLU A 143 11.50 14.14 11.15
C GLU A 143 11.92 12.66 11.06
N LYS A 144 11.46 11.87 12.02
CA LYS A 144 11.60 10.42 12.11
C LYS A 144 10.25 9.83 12.52
N PHE A 145 10.01 8.60 12.13
CA PHE A 145 8.83 7.89 12.63
C PHE A 145 8.88 7.79 14.16
N PRO A 146 7.79 8.12 14.85
CA PRO A 146 7.71 7.87 16.28
C PRO A 146 7.93 6.38 16.59
N PRO A 147 8.51 6.04 17.77
CA PRO A 147 8.87 4.66 18.09
C PRO A 147 7.69 3.68 18.02
N ASP A 148 6.49 4.09 18.40
CA ASP A 148 5.28 3.29 18.30
C ASP A 148 4.86 3.03 16.87
N TYR A 149 5.01 4.03 15.99
CA TYR A 149 4.74 3.88 14.56
C TYR A 149 5.80 3.01 13.90
N GLU A 150 7.08 3.25 14.18
CA GLU A 150 8.20 2.47 13.64
C GLU A 150 8.08 0.99 14.03
N ALA A 151 7.76 0.71 15.29
CA ALA A 151 7.60 -0.66 15.79
C ALA A 151 6.47 -1.43 15.07
N LYS A 152 5.36 -0.77 14.76
CA LYS A 152 4.21 -1.42 14.10
C LYS A 152 4.31 -1.40 12.58
N TRP A 153 4.74 -0.28 12.01
CA TRP A 153 4.61 0.00 10.58
C TRP A 153 5.94 0.17 9.84
N GLY A 154 7.08 0.24 10.54
CA GLY A 154 8.40 0.50 9.95
C GLY A 154 8.73 -0.42 8.78
N PRO A 155 8.67 -1.75 8.91
CA PRO A 155 8.92 -2.67 7.80
C PRO A 155 7.97 -2.48 6.62
N ALA A 156 6.69 -2.16 6.89
CA ALA A 156 5.70 -1.90 5.85
C ALA A 156 5.97 -0.58 5.13
N MET A 157 6.33 0.48 5.87
CA MET A 157 6.67 1.77 5.26
C MET A 157 7.94 1.73 4.43
N ASN A 158 8.97 1.00 4.90
CA ASN A 158 10.25 0.92 4.22
C ASN A 158 10.24 -0.06 3.04
N LEU A 159 9.34 -1.07 3.06
CA LEU A 159 9.33 -2.13 2.04
C LEU A 159 10.72 -2.77 1.83
N GLY A 160 11.05 -3.20 0.62
CA GLY A 160 12.37 -3.71 0.27
C GLY A 160 12.84 -4.85 1.17
N ALA A 161 14.08 -4.82 1.63
CA ALA A 161 14.65 -5.88 2.45
C ALA A 161 13.95 -6.05 3.80
N ALA A 162 13.56 -4.96 4.46
CA ALA A 162 12.85 -5.00 5.72
C ALA A 162 11.44 -5.61 5.57
N GLY A 163 10.69 -5.18 4.55
CA GLY A 163 9.38 -5.76 4.24
C GLY A 163 9.48 -7.25 3.90
N ARG A 164 10.40 -7.64 3.03
CA ARG A 164 10.62 -9.06 2.66
C ARG A 164 10.98 -9.95 3.86
N ALA A 165 11.74 -9.42 4.81
CA ALA A 165 12.13 -10.19 6.00
C ALA A 165 10.97 -10.41 6.97
N SER A 166 10.11 -9.41 7.16
CA SER A 166 9.16 -9.35 8.27
C SER A 166 7.71 -9.57 7.86
N ILE A 167 7.31 -9.21 6.62
CA ILE A 167 5.91 -9.24 6.18
C ILE A 167 5.66 -10.49 5.35
N LYS A 168 5.29 -11.56 6.02
CA LYS A 168 4.99 -12.87 5.42
C LYS A 168 4.28 -13.78 6.43
N GLY A 169 3.69 -14.85 5.93
CA GLY A 169 3.07 -15.89 6.78
C GLY A 169 1.67 -15.53 7.27
N HIS A 170 1.03 -14.52 6.66
CA HIS A 170 -0.32 -14.11 7.01
C HIS A 170 -1.31 -14.43 5.90
N ASP A 171 -2.53 -14.74 6.28
CA ASP A 171 -3.64 -14.89 5.35
C ASP A 171 -4.12 -13.54 4.79
N VAL A 172 -4.96 -13.58 3.77
CA VAL A 172 -5.48 -12.36 3.14
C VAL A 172 -6.31 -11.51 4.11
N ALA A 173 -6.98 -12.14 5.09
CA ALA A 173 -7.79 -11.43 6.06
C ALA A 173 -6.94 -10.48 6.92
N TYR A 174 -5.74 -10.89 7.32
CA TYR A 174 -4.82 -10.03 8.07
C TYR A 174 -4.55 -8.70 7.36
N TYR A 175 -4.25 -8.75 6.06
CA TYR A 175 -3.94 -7.55 5.28
C TYR A 175 -5.17 -6.70 4.99
N GLN A 176 -6.31 -7.37 4.69
CA GLN A 176 -7.58 -6.67 4.46
C GLN A 176 -8.09 -5.99 5.72
N ASP A 177 -7.89 -6.59 6.89
CA ASP A 177 -8.26 -6.01 8.18
C ASP A 177 -7.44 -4.75 8.46
N ALA A 178 -6.13 -4.77 8.21
CA ALA A 178 -5.28 -3.60 8.36
C ALA A 178 -5.73 -2.42 7.47
N LEU A 179 -6.07 -2.70 6.21
CA LEU A 179 -6.61 -1.70 5.27
C LEU A 179 -7.97 -1.15 5.72
N ARG A 180 -8.84 -2.02 6.24
CA ARG A 180 -10.17 -1.64 6.71
C ARG A 180 -10.08 -0.77 7.97
N GLU A 181 -9.30 -1.20 8.97
CA GLU A 181 -9.11 -0.45 10.21
C GLU A 181 -8.54 0.95 9.94
N ALA A 182 -7.54 1.06 9.07
CA ALA A 182 -7.00 2.35 8.66
C ALA A 182 -8.09 3.23 8.04
N ARG A 183 -8.86 2.69 7.09
CA ARG A 183 -9.92 3.43 6.41
C ARG A 183 -11.07 3.84 7.33
N GLU A 184 -11.53 2.97 8.21
CA GLU A 184 -12.59 3.28 9.17
C GLU A 184 -12.21 4.49 10.04
N LYS A 185 -10.96 4.53 10.50
CA LYS A 185 -10.45 5.68 11.25
C LYS A 185 -10.40 6.95 10.40
N THR A 186 -9.95 6.86 9.15
CA THR A 186 -9.94 8.00 8.22
C THR A 186 -11.35 8.57 8.05
N LEU A 187 -12.34 7.71 7.79
CA LEU A 187 -13.73 8.12 7.59
C LEU A 187 -14.32 8.79 8.84
N ALA A 188 -14.07 8.22 10.03
CA ALA A 188 -14.51 8.78 11.29
C ALA A 188 -13.88 10.15 11.59
N GLU A 189 -12.62 10.35 11.22
CA GLU A 189 -11.94 11.63 11.39
C GLU A 189 -12.39 12.67 10.37
N PHE A 190 -12.66 12.30 9.13
CA PHE A 190 -13.20 13.18 8.11
C PHE A 190 -14.62 13.70 8.47
N ALA A 191 -15.44 12.88 9.10
CA ALA A 191 -16.78 13.29 9.55
C ALA A 191 -16.76 14.40 10.61
N LYS A 192 -15.64 14.64 11.26
CA LYS A 192 -15.44 15.70 12.27
C LYS A 192 -14.89 17.01 11.69
N ARG A 193 -14.64 17.08 10.39
CA ARG A 193 -13.93 18.18 9.72
C ARG A 193 -14.76 18.78 8.60
N ASP A 194 -14.34 19.96 8.15
CA ASP A 194 -15.01 20.69 7.08
C ASP A 194 -14.10 20.99 5.88
N ASP A 195 -14.68 21.52 4.82
CA ASP A 195 -13.95 21.88 3.62
C ASP A 195 -12.94 23.01 3.86
N ALA A 196 -13.15 23.88 4.86
CA ALA A 196 -12.19 24.91 5.21
C ALA A 196 -10.88 24.29 5.74
N TRP A 197 -10.99 23.32 6.67
CA TRP A 197 -9.83 22.54 7.13
C TRP A 197 -9.16 21.79 5.97
N PHE A 198 -9.96 21.30 5.02
CA PHE A 198 -9.45 20.47 3.93
C PHE A 198 -8.67 21.27 2.89
N THR A 199 -9.11 22.52 2.59
CA THR A 199 -8.58 23.36 1.52
C THR A 199 -7.62 24.46 1.98
N THR A 200 -7.61 24.80 3.28
CA THR A 200 -6.70 25.84 3.80
C THR A 200 -5.24 25.37 3.70
N ALA A 201 -4.40 26.28 3.23
CA ALA A 201 -2.97 26.04 3.13
C ALA A 201 -2.35 25.77 4.51
N LEU A 202 -1.52 24.74 4.58
CA LEU A 202 -0.77 24.38 5.78
C LEU A 202 0.41 25.36 5.98
N LYS A 203 0.86 25.48 7.23
CA LYS A 203 2.02 26.31 7.58
C LYS A 203 3.32 25.78 6.98
N GLU A 204 3.44 24.46 6.95
CA GLU A 204 4.60 23.78 6.42
C GLU A 204 4.52 23.70 4.88
N PRO A 205 5.63 23.94 4.18
CA PRO A 205 5.64 23.83 2.72
C PRO A 205 5.46 22.40 2.26
N GLY A 206 4.79 22.21 1.13
CA GLY A 206 4.64 20.94 0.46
C GLY A 206 5.85 20.54 -0.38
N TRP A 207 5.65 19.55 -1.19
CA TRP A 207 6.64 19.06 -2.14
C TRP A 207 7.06 20.20 -3.10
N GLY A 208 8.34 20.33 -3.35
CA GLY A 208 8.88 21.43 -4.16
C GLY A 208 8.95 22.78 -3.44
N GLY A 209 8.53 22.86 -2.17
CA GLY A 209 8.64 24.06 -1.33
C GLY A 209 7.50 25.07 -1.49
N GLY A 210 6.45 24.72 -2.25
CA GLY A 210 5.24 25.55 -2.41
C GLY A 210 4.19 25.29 -1.34
N PRO A 211 3.09 26.09 -1.32
CA PRO A 211 1.95 25.83 -0.43
C PRO A 211 1.35 24.46 -0.68
N ILE A 212 0.88 23.83 0.39
CA ILE A 212 0.17 22.55 0.34
C ILE A 212 -1.02 22.59 1.32
N ASN A 213 -2.06 21.82 1.05
CA ASN A 213 -3.21 21.69 1.93
C ASN A 213 -3.52 20.21 2.21
N ASN A 214 -4.44 19.95 3.13
CA ASN A 214 -4.87 18.60 3.44
C ASN A 214 -5.49 17.88 2.23
N TYR A 215 -6.14 18.62 1.33
CA TYR A 215 -6.70 18.05 0.09
C TYR A 215 -5.61 17.40 -0.75
N CYS A 216 -4.49 18.10 -0.98
CA CYS A 216 -3.35 17.57 -1.74
C CYS A 216 -2.74 16.35 -1.06
N LEU A 217 -2.63 16.35 0.27
CA LEU A 217 -2.12 15.21 1.03
C LEU A 217 -3.00 13.98 0.86
N TRP A 218 -4.32 14.13 0.98
CA TRP A 218 -5.26 13.02 0.82
C TRP A 218 -5.48 12.61 -0.65
N PHE A 219 -5.32 13.53 -1.60
CA PHE A 219 -5.22 13.18 -3.02
C PHE A 219 -4.02 12.27 -3.29
N HIS A 220 -2.87 12.57 -2.68
CA HIS A 220 -1.71 11.69 -2.78
C HIS A 220 -1.97 10.29 -2.20
N VAL A 221 -2.80 10.15 -1.14
CA VAL A 221 -3.20 8.82 -0.68
C VAL A 221 -3.98 8.06 -1.77
N CYS A 222 -4.89 8.72 -2.49
CA CYS A 222 -5.59 8.11 -3.63
C CYS A 222 -4.62 7.69 -4.74
N GLU A 223 -3.72 8.58 -5.13
CA GLU A 223 -2.72 8.34 -6.17
C GLU A 223 -1.79 7.18 -5.76
N HIS A 224 -1.36 7.15 -4.51
CA HIS A 224 -0.52 6.11 -3.96
C HIS A 224 -1.19 4.73 -3.98
N ILE A 225 -2.49 4.66 -3.65
CA ILE A 225 -3.26 3.41 -3.78
C ILE A 225 -3.33 2.97 -5.25
N SER A 226 -3.59 3.89 -6.19
CA SER A 226 -3.61 3.60 -7.62
C SER A 226 -2.28 3.04 -8.12
N HIS A 227 -1.18 3.66 -7.69
CA HIS A 227 0.17 3.23 -8.04
C HIS A 227 0.45 1.79 -7.58
N HIS A 228 0.18 1.48 -6.31
CA HIS A 228 0.42 0.15 -5.78
C HIS A 228 -0.62 -0.89 -6.22
N SER A 229 -1.86 -0.50 -6.52
CA SER A 229 -2.82 -1.44 -7.12
C SER A 229 -2.34 -1.95 -8.48
N GLY A 230 -1.75 -1.08 -9.30
CA GLY A 230 -1.13 -1.51 -10.56
C GLY A 230 0.05 -2.47 -10.37
N GLN A 231 0.86 -2.28 -9.32
CA GLN A 231 1.92 -3.23 -8.97
C GLN A 231 1.35 -4.57 -8.48
N ILE A 232 0.30 -4.55 -7.67
CA ILE A 232 -0.39 -5.75 -7.19
C ILE A 232 -0.98 -6.53 -8.39
N ASP A 233 -1.67 -5.86 -9.30
CA ASP A 233 -2.21 -6.49 -10.51
C ASP A 233 -1.12 -7.10 -11.39
N PHE A 234 0.00 -6.40 -11.53
CA PHE A 234 1.17 -6.91 -12.24
C PHE A 234 1.69 -8.20 -11.60
N LEU A 235 1.80 -8.26 -10.26
CA LEU A 235 2.26 -9.43 -9.54
C LEU A 235 1.26 -10.59 -9.62
N ILE A 236 -0.04 -10.32 -9.48
CA ILE A 236 -1.10 -11.34 -9.60
C ILE A 236 -1.02 -12.05 -10.95
N LYS A 237 -0.83 -11.30 -12.04
CA LYS A 237 -0.70 -11.87 -13.40
C LYS A 237 0.57 -12.70 -13.61
N ARG A 238 1.50 -12.66 -12.66
CA ARG A 238 2.80 -13.38 -12.69
C ARG A 238 2.96 -14.40 -11.57
N LEU A 239 1.91 -14.66 -10.84
CA LEU A 239 1.89 -15.76 -9.87
C LEU A 239 2.11 -17.10 -10.59
N PRO A 240 2.77 -18.07 -9.98
CA PRO A 240 2.84 -19.43 -10.52
C PRO A 240 1.45 -19.98 -10.82
N GLY A 241 1.23 -20.43 -12.04
CA GLY A 241 -0.07 -20.95 -12.48
C GLY A 241 -1.12 -19.89 -12.81
N ALA A 242 -0.77 -18.61 -12.84
CA ALA A 242 -1.68 -17.57 -13.32
C ALA A 242 -2.10 -17.88 -14.77
N LYS A 243 -3.40 -17.78 -15.04
CA LYS A 243 -3.93 -17.96 -16.39
C LYS A 243 -3.51 -16.76 -17.27
N SER A 244 -3.18 -17.03 -18.52
CA SER A 244 -3.01 -15.95 -19.50
C SER A 244 -4.33 -15.21 -19.68
N ASP A 245 -4.24 -13.89 -19.77
CA ASP A 245 -5.40 -13.00 -19.92
C ASP A 245 -5.80 -12.94 -21.42
N ASP A 246 -6.07 -14.12 -22.02
CA ASP A 246 -6.47 -14.23 -23.43
C ASP A 246 -7.95 -13.83 -23.65
N SER A 247 -8.63 -13.34 -22.61
CA SER A 247 -10.05 -12.98 -22.64
C SER A 247 -10.32 -11.48 -22.80
N ALA A 248 -9.28 -10.66 -22.98
CA ALA A 248 -9.43 -9.23 -23.28
C ALA A 248 -9.36 -8.99 -24.79
N GLY A 249 -10.37 -9.51 -25.50
CA GLY A 249 -10.66 -9.22 -26.89
C GLY A 249 -12.04 -8.59 -27.02
#